data_ec7dedd7db931ec3bcf59735db578a5b
#
_entry.id   ec7dedd7db931ec3bcf59735db578a5b
#
_cell.length_a   1.000
_cell.length_b   1.000
_cell.length_c   1.000
_cell.angle_alpha   90.00
_cell.angle_beta   90.00
_cell.angle_gamma   90.00
#
_symmetry.space_group_name_H-M   'P 1'
#
loop_
_entity.id
_entity.type
_entity.pdbx_description
1 polymer ?
#
loop_
_entity_poly.entity_id
_entity_poly.type
_entity_poly.pdbx_seq_one_letter_code
_entity_poly.pdbx_strand_id
1 'polypeptide(L)'
;MNKSNTINLSGIHKNYGKVNALQDISLDIKSGELFGLIGPDGAGKTTLFRILTTLLLPDSGKASVCGLDVVRDYREIRRRVGYMPGRFSLYQDLTVEENLTFFATVFNTTIEENYDLIRDIYIQIEPFKTRKAGKLSGGMKQKLALSCALIHRPEVLFLDEPTTGVDPVSRVEFWDMLDRLKQQGITILVSTPYMDEASRCDRIALMRTGKCLSVDTPAGIRSTFSRLLLAVRSASMYRLLEDLRAFPGTYSCYAFGDAHHLTLKEESDAGVSSVVSGLETYLQAKGYTDVSIESIKPTIEDCFMALQPEA
;
A
#
# COMPACT_ATOMS: atom_id res chain seq x y z
N MET A 1 16.17 -17.76 13.61
CA MET A 1 16.23 -16.64 14.57
C MET A 1 14.88 -15.96 14.55
N ASN A 2 14.17 -15.86 15.69
CA ASN A 2 12.96 -15.04 15.76
C ASN A 2 13.35 -13.59 15.55
N LYS A 3 12.92 -12.98 14.43
CA LYS A 3 13.12 -11.55 14.20
C LYS A 3 12.29 -10.80 15.26
N SER A 4 12.93 -9.91 16.01
CA SER A 4 12.23 -9.05 16.97
C SER A 4 11.33 -8.06 16.21
N ASN A 5 10.22 -7.68 16.81
CA ASN A 5 9.35 -6.66 16.24
C ASN A 5 10.06 -5.30 16.33
N THR A 6 10.16 -4.62 15.19
CA THR A 6 10.75 -3.27 15.10
C THR A 6 9.70 -2.19 15.34
N ILE A 7 8.44 -2.44 14.93
CA ILE A 7 7.31 -1.53 15.17
C ILE A 7 6.23 -2.30 15.90
N ASN A 8 5.69 -1.72 16.97
CA ASN A 8 4.55 -2.28 17.70
C ASN A 8 3.52 -1.20 17.96
N LEU A 9 2.27 -1.54 17.72
CA LEU A 9 1.09 -0.72 17.96
C LEU A 9 0.10 -1.52 18.78
N SER A 10 -0.48 -0.91 19.80
CA SER A 10 -1.50 -1.53 20.65
C SER A 10 -2.60 -0.53 20.97
N GLY A 11 -3.80 -0.78 20.43
CA GLY A 11 -5.00 -0.01 20.72
C GLY A 11 -4.90 1.47 20.33
N ILE A 12 -4.28 1.80 19.20
CA ILE A 12 -4.11 3.20 18.79
C ILE A 12 -5.43 3.78 18.33
N HIS A 13 -5.79 4.91 18.94
CA HIS A 13 -6.92 5.75 18.54
C HIS A 13 -6.45 7.15 18.18
N LYS A 14 -7.10 7.75 17.19
CA LYS A 14 -6.91 9.15 16.82
C LYS A 14 -8.17 9.75 16.23
N ASN A 15 -8.56 10.91 16.78
CA ASN A 15 -9.73 11.65 16.32
C ASN A 15 -9.33 13.05 15.83
N TYR A 16 -10.01 13.54 14.81
CA TYR A 16 -9.98 14.93 14.38
C TYR A 16 -11.40 15.50 14.50
N GLY A 17 -11.69 16.13 15.63
CA GLY A 17 -13.04 16.55 15.96
C GLY A 17 -14.02 15.37 15.96
N LYS A 18 -14.96 15.34 15.02
CA LYS A 18 -15.95 14.24 14.89
C LYS A 18 -15.47 13.05 14.05
N VAL A 19 -14.31 13.15 13.41
CA VAL A 19 -13.80 12.12 12.52
C VAL A 19 -12.87 11.18 13.30
N ASN A 20 -13.25 9.91 13.39
CA ASN A 20 -12.43 8.85 13.98
C ASN A 20 -11.41 8.38 12.92
N ALA A 21 -10.22 8.98 12.91
CA ALA A 21 -9.20 8.69 11.91
C ALA A 21 -8.50 7.35 12.14
N LEU A 22 -8.35 6.91 13.39
CA LEU A 22 -7.86 5.59 13.77
C LEU A 22 -8.71 5.04 14.92
N GLN A 23 -9.07 3.76 14.83
CA GLN A 23 -9.96 3.08 15.76
C GLN A 23 -9.36 1.72 16.13
N ASP A 24 -8.75 1.63 17.30
CA ASP A 24 -8.19 0.41 17.89
C ASP A 24 -7.16 -0.29 16.98
N ILE A 25 -6.20 0.48 16.44
CA ILE A 25 -5.17 -0.10 15.57
C ILE A 25 -4.12 -0.81 16.41
N SER A 26 -4.00 -2.12 16.20
CA SER A 26 -2.98 -2.98 16.81
C SER A 26 -2.25 -3.74 15.70
N LEU A 27 -0.92 -3.54 15.57
CA LEU A 27 -0.07 -4.11 14.54
C LEU A 27 1.33 -4.39 15.08
N ASP A 28 1.98 -5.41 14.53
CA ASP A 28 3.39 -5.70 14.74
C ASP A 28 4.10 -5.83 13.38
N ILE A 29 5.28 -5.25 13.27
CA ILE A 29 6.11 -5.30 12.06
C ILE A 29 7.51 -5.79 12.47
N LYS A 30 7.98 -6.84 11.79
CA LYS A 30 9.24 -7.50 12.11
C LYS A 30 10.43 -6.76 11.50
N SER A 31 11.60 -6.91 12.11
CA SER A 31 12.84 -6.34 11.59
C SER A 31 13.13 -6.88 10.18
N GLY A 32 13.47 -5.98 9.24
CA GLY A 32 13.76 -6.30 7.84
C GLY A 32 12.54 -6.81 7.07
N GLU A 33 11.34 -6.44 7.47
CA GLU A 33 10.08 -6.73 6.77
C GLU A 33 9.70 -5.55 5.86
N LEU A 34 9.19 -5.84 4.67
CA LEU A 34 8.50 -4.91 3.82
C LEU A 34 7.00 -5.06 4.05
N PHE A 35 6.43 -4.17 4.87
CA PHE A 35 5.04 -4.23 5.30
C PHE A 35 4.18 -3.16 4.60
N GLY A 36 3.03 -3.55 4.06
CA GLY A 36 2.11 -2.66 3.35
C GLY A 36 0.89 -2.25 4.19
N LEU A 37 0.60 -0.94 4.27
CA LEU A 37 -0.70 -0.42 4.70
C LEU A 37 -1.54 -0.15 3.46
N ILE A 38 -2.48 -1.03 3.16
CA ILE A 38 -3.27 -1.01 1.93
C ILE A 38 -4.68 -0.51 2.22
N GLY A 39 -5.16 0.43 1.45
CA GLY A 39 -6.53 0.93 1.60
C GLY A 39 -6.77 2.25 0.87
N PRO A 40 -8.05 2.63 0.66
CA PRO A 40 -8.41 3.83 -0.06
C PRO A 40 -7.98 5.11 0.66
N ASP A 41 -8.16 6.25 -0.01
CA ASP A 41 -8.00 7.56 0.61
C ASP A 41 -8.94 7.71 1.81
N GLY A 42 -8.44 8.33 2.87
CA GLY A 42 -9.20 8.46 4.12
C GLY A 42 -9.21 7.22 5.01
N ALA A 43 -8.54 6.12 4.64
CA ALA A 43 -8.46 4.91 5.48
C ALA A 43 -7.69 5.09 6.80
N GLY A 44 -6.96 6.20 6.97
CA GLY A 44 -6.18 6.50 8.18
C GLY A 44 -4.68 6.23 8.04
N LYS A 45 -4.19 5.77 6.88
CA LYS A 45 -2.78 5.41 6.61
C LYS A 45 -1.80 6.53 7.00
N THR A 46 -1.96 7.72 6.42
CA THR A 46 -1.12 8.90 6.72
C THR A 46 -1.18 9.31 8.20
N THR A 47 -2.35 9.17 8.85
CA THR A 47 -2.47 9.47 10.29
C THR A 47 -1.60 8.51 11.11
N LEU A 48 -1.62 7.23 10.77
CA LEU A 48 -0.78 6.22 11.43
C LEU A 48 0.71 6.49 11.20
N PHE A 49 1.12 6.84 9.96
CA PHE A 49 2.50 7.23 9.67
C PHE A 49 2.97 8.42 10.50
N ARG A 50 2.13 9.46 10.62
CA ARG A 50 2.47 10.64 11.43
C ARG A 50 2.66 10.31 12.91
N ILE A 51 1.92 9.35 13.46
CA ILE A 51 2.12 8.87 14.84
C ILE A 51 3.45 8.12 14.94
N LEU A 52 3.72 7.17 14.04
CA LEU A 52 4.95 6.37 14.06
C LEU A 52 6.21 7.22 13.83
N THR A 53 6.11 8.24 12.99
CA THR A 53 7.21 9.19 12.73
C THR A 53 7.26 10.34 13.76
N THR A 54 6.47 10.26 14.83
CA THR A 54 6.44 11.21 15.94
C THR A 54 6.00 12.63 15.57
N LEU A 55 5.29 12.79 14.45
CA LEU A 55 4.75 14.08 13.99
C LEU A 55 3.36 14.36 14.57
N LEU A 56 2.72 13.34 15.14
CA LEU A 56 1.38 13.42 15.71
C LEU A 56 1.31 12.54 16.95
N LEU A 57 0.63 13.01 18.00
CA LEU A 57 0.36 12.21 19.19
C LEU A 57 -0.92 11.38 19.01
N PRO A 58 -0.93 10.09 19.40
CA PRO A 58 -2.17 9.33 19.52
C PRO A 58 -3.06 9.91 20.65
N ASP A 59 -4.36 9.72 20.57
CA ASP A 59 -5.29 10.10 21.64
C ASP A 59 -5.29 9.03 22.74
N SER A 60 -5.11 7.77 22.37
CA SER A 60 -4.93 6.64 23.29
C SER A 60 -4.18 5.49 22.59
N GLY A 61 -3.82 4.48 23.38
CA GLY A 61 -3.02 3.34 22.94
C GLY A 61 -1.52 3.57 23.14
N LYS A 62 -0.71 2.62 22.67
CA LYS A 62 0.75 2.67 22.76
C LYS A 62 1.37 2.32 21.43
N ALA A 63 2.42 3.04 21.04
CA ALA A 63 3.21 2.77 19.85
C ALA A 63 4.70 2.84 20.16
N SER A 64 5.47 1.94 19.57
CA SER A 64 6.92 1.96 19.65
C SER A 64 7.57 1.69 18.30
N VAL A 65 8.72 2.31 18.05
CA VAL A 65 9.56 2.15 16.87
C VAL A 65 11.00 1.89 17.34
N CYS A 66 11.64 0.84 16.86
CA CYS A 66 12.97 0.39 17.31
C CYS A 66 13.04 0.19 18.83
N GLY A 67 11.94 -0.28 19.46
CA GLY A 67 11.83 -0.44 20.91
C GLY A 67 11.64 0.85 21.70
N LEU A 68 11.55 2.01 21.03
CA LEU A 68 11.42 3.34 21.63
C LEU A 68 9.97 3.81 21.56
N ASP A 69 9.48 4.45 22.64
CA ASP A 69 8.11 4.98 22.75
C ASP A 69 7.94 6.25 21.88
N VAL A 70 6.93 6.28 21.00
CA VAL A 70 6.73 7.38 20.05
C VAL A 70 6.46 8.73 20.68
N VAL A 71 6.04 8.76 21.95
CA VAL A 71 5.74 9.98 22.70
C VAL A 71 6.96 10.46 23.49
N ARG A 72 7.63 9.54 24.19
CA ARG A 72 8.74 9.86 25.11
C ARG A 72 10.06 10.01 24.39
N ASP A 73 10.33 9.10 23.44
CA ASP A 73 11.67 8.95 22.80
C ASP A 73 11.71 9.55 21.40
N TYR A 74 10.83 10.51 21.08
CA TYR A 74 10.63 11.04 19.74
C TYR A 74 11.91 11.56 19.07
N ARG A 75 12.86 12.14 19.85
CA ARG A 75 14.13 12.66 19.31
C ARG A 75 15.01 11.54 18.79
N GLU A 76 15.07 10.42 19.52
CA GLU A 76 15.88 9.27 19.16
C GLU A 76 15.25 8.50 17.99
N ILE A 77 13.92 8.36 17.97
CA ILE A 77 13.21 7.76 16.84
C ILE A 77 13.53 8.54 15.55
N ARG A 78 13.45 9.87 15.57
CA ARG A 78 13.73 10.71 14.39
C ARG A 78 15.14 10.56 13.83
N ARG A 79 16.10 10.11 14.62
CA ARG A 79 17.47 9.82 14.18
C ARG A 79 17.60 8.47 13.50
N ARG A 80 16.69 7.53 13.80
CA ARG A 80 16.74 6.14 13.35
C ARG A 80 15.78 5.86 12.19
N VAL A 81 14.88 6.79 11.85
CA VAL A 81 13.86 6.56 10.84
C VAL A 81 14.01 7.51 9.67
N GLY A 82 13.82 6.99 8.46
CA GLY A 82 13.59 7.79 7.26
C GLY A 82 12.10 7.95 7.01
N TYR A 83 11.66 9.12 6.58
CA TYR A 83 10.27 9.37 6.26
C TYR A 83 10.12 10.12 4.93
N MET A 84 9.35 9.53 4.05
CA MET A 84 8.94 10.12 2.78
C MET A 84 7.42 10.35 2.81
N PRO A 85 6.96 11.59 2.98
CA PRO A 85 5.54 11.90 2.99
C PRO A 85 4.94 11.84 1.58
N GLY A 86 3.62 11.58 1.48
CA GLY A 86 2.90 11.42 0.22
C GLY A 86 2.86 12.66 -0.68
N ARG A 87 3.13 13.83 -0.11
CA ARG A 87 3.36 15.05 -0.89
C ARG A 87 4.84 15.35 -0.97
N PHE A 88 5.31 15.69 -2.17
CA PHE A 88 6.70 16.10 -2.35
C PHE A 88 7.06 17.28 -1.43
N SER A 89 7.91 17.01 -0.45
CA SER A 89 8.23 17.92 0.67
C SER A 89 9.63 18.49 0.63
N LEU A 90 10.41 18.16 -0.42
CA LEU A 90 11.75 18.69 -0.59
C LEU A 90 11.75 20.13 -1.09
N TYR A 91 12.87 20.81 -0.92
CA TYR A 91 13.04 22.20 -1.34
C TYR A 91 13.10 22.29 -2.87
N GLN A 92 12.03 22.79 -3.48
CA GLN A 92 11.87 22.81 -4.94
C GLN A 92 12.84 23.77 -5.63
N ASP A 93 13.27 24.82 -4.94
CA ASP A 93 14.22 25.81 -5.44
C ASP A 93 15.69 25.40 -5.30
N LEU A 94 15.98 24.42 -4.47
CA LEU A 94 17.28 23.79 -4.35
C LEU A 94 17.47 22.74 -5.46
N THR A 95 18.72 22.52 -5.83
CA THR A 95 19.13 21.45 -6.76
C THR A 95 19.01 20.08 -6.09
N VAL A 96 19.19 19.01 -6.88
CA VAL A 96 19.24 17.64 -6.37
C VAL A 96 20.36 17.50 -5.33
N GLU A 97 21.57 17.98 -5.64
CA GLU A 97 22.74 17.91 -4.76
C GLU A 97 22.57 18.75 -3.49
N GLU A 98 22.02 19.97 -3.60
CA GLU A 98 21.74 20.83 -2.45
C GLU A 98 20.70 20.22 -1.51
N ASN A 99 19.64 19.56 -2.04
CA ASN A 99 18.69 18.85 -1.18
C ASN A 99 19.37 17.70 -0.41
N LEU A 100 20.16 16.86 -1.09
CA LEU A 100 20.89 15.78 -0.43
C LEU A 100 21.88 16.30 0.63
N THR A 101 22.65 17.32 0.30
CA THR A 101 23.61 17.94 1.22
C THR A 101 22.89 18.54 2.43
N PHE A 102 21.73 19.17 2.24
CA PHE A 102 20.93 19.68 3.34
C PHE A 102 20.53 18.58 4.32
N PHE A 103 19.95 17.47 3.83
CA PHE A 103 19.55 16.38 4.71
C PHE A 103 20.75 15.68 5.34
N ALA A 104 21.84 15.45 4.60
CA ALA A 104 23.09 14.91 5.17
C ALA A 104 23.59 15.78 6.33
N THR A 105 23.61 17.10 6.16
CA THR A 105 24.02 18.06 7.21
C THR A 105 23.10 18.00 8.43
N VAL A 106 21.77 17.90 8.25
CA VAL A 106 20.82 17.79 9.36
C VAL A 106 21.07 16.56 10.22
N PHE A 107 21.53 15.49 9.61
CA PHE A 107 21.85 14.22 10.30
C PHE A 107 23.33 14.06 10.67
N ASN A 108 24.17 15.11 10.52
CA ASN A 108 25.60 15.10 10.78
C ASN A 108 26.37 14.01 10.01
N THR A 109 26.07 13.86 8.73
CA THR A 109 26.74 12.95 7.79
C THR A 109 27.04 13.66 6.48
N THR A 110 27.64 12.97 5.52
CA THR A 110 27.91 13.46 4.17
C THR A 110 27.31 12.53 3.12
N ILE A 111 27.22 13.00 1.87
CA ILE A 111 26.77 12.15 0.76
C ILE A 111 27.79 11.00 0.55
N GLU A 112 29.07 11.29 0.64
CA GLU A 112 30.17 10.34 0.42
C GLU A 112 30.16 9.21 1.44
N GLU A 113 29.93 9.51 2.73
CA GLU A 113 29.87 8.52 3.80
C GLU A 113 28.79 7.48 3.61
N ASN A 114 27.66 7.87 3.00
CA ASN A 114 26.49 7.02 2.84
C ASN A 114 26.13 6.76 1.36
N TYR A 115 27.04 7.08 0.44
CA TYR A 115 26.84 6.91 -0.99
C TYR A 115 26.44 5.48 -1.36
N ASP A 116 27.08 4.49 -0.76
CA ASP A 116 26.81 3.07 -1.03
C ASP A 116 25.36 2.69 -0.84
N LEU A 117 24.69 3.24 0.17
CA LEU A 117 23.28 2.96 0.46
C LEU A 117 22.35 3.56 -0.58
N ILE A 118 22.65 4.77 -1.06
CA ILE A 118 21.79 5.51 -2.00
C ILE A 118 22.23 5.33 -3.45
N ARG A 119 23.38 4.74 -3.73
CA ARG A 119 24.02 4.68 -5.06
C ARG A 119 23.07 4.19 -6.15
N ASP A 120 22.40 3.07 -5.96
CA ASP A 120 21.53 2.46 -6.97
C ASP A 120 20.32 3.31 -7.31
N ILE A 121 19.94 4.23 -6.41
CA ILE A 121 18.86 5.18 -6.58
C ILE A 121 19.41 6.48 -7.16
N TYR A 122 20.49 6.99 -6.55
CA TYR A 122 21.04 8.30 -6.84
C TYR A 122 21.70 8.36 -8.23
N ILE A 123 22.40 7.32 -8.66
CA ILE A 123 23.06 7.26 -9.98
C ILE A 123 22.10 7.58 -11.15
N GLN A 124 20.81 7.31 -10.98
CA GLN A 124 19.80 7.59 -12.00
C GLN A 124 19.43 9.08 -12.08
N ILE A 125 19.68 9.84 -11.01
CA ILE A 125 19.40 11.28 -10.92
C ILE A 125 20.66 12.13 -10.83
N GLU A 126 21.81 11.53 -10.58
CA GLU A 126 23.11 12.18 -10.48
C GLU A 126 23.48 13.01 -11.72
N PRO A 127 23.21 12.58 -12.98
CA PRO A 127 23.42 13.44 -14.15
C PRO A 127 22.66 14.76 -14.12
N PHE A 128 21.66 14.86 -13.25
CA PHE A 128 20.81 16.05 -13.07
C PHE A 128 21.08 16.75 -11.73
N LYS A 129 22.20 16.50 -11.07
CA LYS A 129 22.51 16.97 -9.72
C LYS A 129 22.42 18.50 -9.55
N THR A 130 22.70 19.25 -10.61
CA THR A 130 22.60 20.73 -10.64
C THR A 130 21.21 21.25 -11.02
N ARG A 131 20.26 20.34 -11.36
CA ARG A 131 18.89 20.73 -11.70
C ARG A 131 18.07 20.99 -10.45
N LYS A 132 17.27 22.06 -10.44
CA LYS A 132 16.32 22.35 -9.35
C LYS A 132 15.31 21.22 -9.20
N ALA A 133 15.03 20.80 -7.96
CA ALA A 133 14.11 19.70 -7.65
C ALA A 133 12.69 19.94 -8.19
N GLY A 134 12.24 21.21 -8.22
CA GLY A 134 10.95 21.57 -8.81
C GLY A 134 10.80 21.23 -10.30
N LYS A 135 11.94 21.14 -11.04
CA LYS A 135 11.99 20.84 -12.49
C LYS A 135 12.21 19.37 -12.82
N LEU A 136 12.21 18.50 -11.84
CA LEU A 136 12.33 17.05 -12.03
C LEU A 136 10.99 16.43 -12.44
N SER A 137 11.04 15.30 -13.15
CA SER A 137 9.85 14.46 -13.40
C SER A 137 9.35 13.84 -12.08
N GLY A 138 8.12 13.29 -12.08
CA GLY A 138 7.55 12.63 -10.92
C GLY A 138 8.46 11.53 -10.38
N GLY A 139 8.88 10.58 -11.22
CA GLY A 139 9.77 9.49 -10.83
C GLY A 139 11.14 9.97 -10.32
N MET A 140 11.71 11.02 -10.92
CA MET A 140 12.97 11.62 -10.41
C MET A 140 12.79 12.28 -9.05
N LYS A 141 11.64 12.94 -8.81
CA LYS A 141 11.31 13.51 -7.50
C LYS A 141 11.21 12.43 -6.43
N GLN A 142 10.61 11.29 -6.75
CA GLN A 142 10.51 10.16 -5.84
C GLN A 142 11.90 9.56 -5.51
N LYS A 143 12.75 9.39 -6.53
CA LYS A 143 14.13 8.94 -6.34
C LYS A 143 14.94 9.89 -5.45
N LEU A 144 14.79 11.20 -5.65
CA LEU A 144 15.43 12.20 -4.79
C LEU A 144 14.90 12.14 -3.36
N ALA A 145 13.58 12.06 -3.19
CA ALA A 145 12.96 11.99 -1.86
C ALA A 145 13.39 10.74 -1.10
N LEU A 146 13.44 9.59 -1.79
CA LEU A 146 13.93 8.34 -1.21
C LEU A 146 15.40 8.43 -0.83
N SER A 147 16.27 9.00 -1.70
CA SER A 147 17.69 9.20 -1.39
C SER A 147 17.88 10.10 -0.16
N CYS A 148 17.12 11.19 -0.04
CA CYS A 148 17.16 12.07 1.13
C CYS A 148 16.68 11.36 2.42
N ALA A 149 15.67 10.51 2.33
CA ALA A 149 15.16 9.74 3.46
C ALA A 149 16.14 8.64 3.92
N LEU A 150 17.04 8.21 3.05
CA LEU A 150 18.03 7.16 3.32
C LEU A 150 19.40 7.68 3.74
N ILE A 151 19.69 8.98 3.53
CA ILE A 151 21.05 9.54 3.63
C ILE A 151 21.73 9.32 4.99
N HIS A 152 20.98 9.10 6.05
CA HIS A 152 21.47 8.89 7.41
C HIS A 152 21.41 7.42 7.87
N ARG A 153 21.25 6.45 6.95
CA ARG A 153 21.16 5.00 7.21
C ARG A 153 20.09 4.63 8.23
N PRO A 154 18.82 4.90 7.97
CA PRO A 154 17.74 4.60 8.91
C PRO A 154 17.58 3.09 9.12
N GLU A 155 17.16 2.69 10.34
CA GLU A 155 16.74 1.32 10.65
C GLU A 155 15.35 1.00 10.10
N VAL A 156 14.49 2.04 10.02
CA VAL A 156 13.11 1.95 9.53
C VAL A 156 12.85 3.05 8.50
N LEU A 157 12.26 2.67 7.39
CA LEU A 157 11.85 3.59 6.33
C LEU A 157 10.33 3.62 6.25
N PHE A 158 9.74 4.81 6.41
CA PHE A 158 8.32 5.08 6.27
C PHE A 158 8.06 5.78 4.94
N LEU A 159 7.21 5.19 4.09
CA LEU A 159 6.90 5.69 2.75
C LEU A 159 5.38 5.86 2.61
N ASP A 160 4.92 7.10 2.64
CA ASP A 160 3.50 7.42 2.55
C ASP A 160 3.11 7.67 1.09
N GLU A 161 2.44 6.71 0.46
CA GLU A 161 1.99 6.72 -0.93
C GLU A 161 3.09 7.11 -1.96
N PRO A 162 4.25 6.45 -1.92
CA PRO A 162 5.44 6.88 -2.66
C PRO A 162 5.28 6.79 -4.19
N THR A 163 4.32 6.02 -4.68
CA THR A 163 4.09 5.77 -6.11
C THR A 163 2.91 6.53 -6.69
N THR A 164 2.22 7.33 -5.87
CA THR A 164 1.08 8.13 -6.34
C THR A 164 1.52 9.19 -7.35
N GLY A 165 0.87 9.20 -8.53
CA GLY A 165 1.20 10.11 -9.62
C GLY A 165 2.49 9.77 -10.38
N VAL A 166 3.01 8.56 -10.20
CA VAL A 166 4.18 8.04 -10.92
C VAL A 166 3.71 7.10 -12.05
N ASP A 167 4.39 7.17 -13.19
CA ASP A 167 4.09 6.29 -14.34
C ASP A 167 4.36 4.81 -14.03
N PRO A 168 3.71 3.86 -14.75
CA PRO A 168 3.79 2.43 -14.43
C PRO A 168 5.22 1.86 -14.44
N VAL A 169 6.09 2.33 -15.33
CA VAL A 169 7.47 1.84 -15.42
C VAL A 169 8.27 2.29 -14.20
N SER A 170 8.21 3.58 -13.88
CA SER A 170 8.86 4.14 -12.69
C SER A 170 8.32 3.55 -11.38
N ARG A 171 7.03 3.12 -11.33
CA ARG A 171 6.47 2.39 -10.19
C ARG A 171 7.16 1.04 -9.99
N VAL A 172 7.31 0.25 -11.04
CA VAL A 172 8.00 -1.06 -10.95
C VAL A 172 9.43 -0.87 -10.47
N GLU A 173 10.18 0.07 -11.06
CA GLU A 173 11.55 0.38 -10.64
C GLU A 173 11.63 0.79 -9.17
N PHE A 174 10.65 1.57 -8.68
CA PHE A 174 10.59 2.01 -7.28
C PHE A 174 10.41 0.81 -6.33
N TRP A 175 9.52 -0.11 -6.64
CA TRP A 175 9.32 -1.31 -5.85
C TRP A 175 10.55 -2.23 -5.85
N ASP A 176 11.25 -2.35 -7.00
CA ASP A 176 12.50 -3.10 -7.08
C ASP A 176 13.62 -2.48 -6.22
N MET A 177 13.64 -1.14 -6.09
CA MET A 177 14.53 -0.46 -5.15
C MET A 177 14.18 -0.79 -3.70
N LEU A 178 12.90 -0.82 -3.32
CA LEU A 178 12.47 -1.19 -1.97
C LEU A 178 12.87 -2.63 -1.61
N ASP A 179 12.73 -3.57 -2.56
CA ASP A 179 13.17 -4.96 -2.35
C ASP A 179 14.69 -5.05 -2.06
N ARG A 180 15.51 -4.26 -2.75
CA ARG A 180 16.96 -4.21 -2.48
C ARG A 180 17.27 -3.62 -1.10
N LEU A 181 16.59 -2.54 -0.72
CA LEU A 181 16.74 -1.92 0.61
C LEU A 181 16.35 -2.90 1.73
N LYS A 182 15.28 -3.66 1.54
CA LYS A 182 14.88 -4.74 2.45
C LYS A 182 15.97 -5.80 2.56
N GLN A 183 16.59 -6.23 1.46
CA GLN A 183 17.69 -7.20 1.46
C GLN A 183 18.92 -6.69 2.23
N GLN A 184 19.10 -5.38 2.31
CA GLN A 184 20.14 -4.74 3.15
C GLN A 184 19.74 -4.65 4.63
N GLY A 185 18.58 -5.18 5.02
CA GLY A 185 18.11 -5.27 6.40
C GLY A 185 17.26 -4.09 6.88
N ILE A 186 16.92 -3.13 6.02
CA ILE A 186 16.04 -2.01 6.36
C ILE A 186 14.62 -2.53 6.52
N THR A 187 13.96 -2.16 7.61
CA THR A 187 12.53 -2.39 7.80
C THR A 187 11.75 -1.32 7.06
N ILE A 188 10.79 -1.70 6.23
CA ILE A 188 10.05 -0.74 5.39
C ILE A 188 8.56 -0.84 5.68
N LEU A 189 7.95 0.28 6.03
CA LEU A 189 6.50 0.44 6.10
C LEU A 189 6.06 1.36 4.96
N VAL A 190 5.26 0.82 4.03
CA VAL A 190 4.76 1.57 2.88
C VAL A 190 3.24 1.66 2.91
N SER A 191 2.67 2.83 2.63
CA SER A 191 1.24 2.96 2.39
C SER A 191 0.96 3.10 0.90
N THR A 192 -0.16 2.52 0.44
CA THR A 192 -0.62 2.70 -0.93
C THR A 192 -2.13 2.50 -1.04
N PRO A 193 -2.83 3.27 -1.90
CA PRO A 193 -4.20 2.98 -2.27
C PRO A 193 -4.30 1.88 -3.35
N TYR A 194 -3.19 1.52 -3.99
CA TYR A 194 -3.17 0.58 -5.11
C TYR A 194 -3.08 -0.87 -4.60
N MET A 195 -4.14 -1.65 -4.79
CA MET A 195 -4.24 -3.03 -4.29
C MET A 195 -3.29 -4.01 -5.02
N ASP A 196 -2.92 -3.72 -6.27
CA ASP A 196 -1.95 -4.49 -7.06
C ASP A 196 -0.54 -4.45 -6.44
N GLU A 197 -0.17 -3.35 -5.79
CA GLU A 197 1.11 -3.19 -5.11
C GLU A 197 1.23 -4.06 -3.83
N ALA A 198 0.12 -4.50 -3.28
CA ALA A 198 0.09 -5.36 -2.09
C ALA A 198 0.93 -6.65 -2.25
N SER A 199 0.97 -7.20 -3.47
CA SER A 199 1.73 -8.41 -3.79
C SER A 199 3.25 -8.25 -3.66
N ARG A 200 3.76 -7.02 -3.61
CA ARG A 200 5.18 -6.69 -3.41
C ARG A 200 5.59 -6.71 -1.94
N CYS A 201 4.66 -6.76 -1.01
CA CYS A 201 4.90 -6.75 0.42
C CYS A 201 4.98 -8.17 1.00
N ASP A 202 5.78 -8.35 2.07
CA ASP A 202 5.84 -9.63 2.80
C ASP A 202 4.53 -9.88 3.56
N ARG A 203 4.02 -8.85 4.26
CA ARG A 203 2.72 -8.81 4.91
C ARG A 203 2.04 -7.48 4.63
N ILE A 204 0.72 -7.49 4.72
CA ILE A 204 -0.09 -6.29 4.52
C ILE A 204 -1.16 -6.17 5.60
N ALA A 205 -1.54 -4.94 5.91
CA ALA A 205 -2.74 -4.62 6.65
C ALA A 205 -3.74 -3.94 5.71
N LEU A 206 -4.93 -4.51 5.56
CA LEU A 206 -6.03 -3.88 4.84
C LEU A 206 -6.73 -2.89 5.77
N MET A 207 -6.74 -1.61 5.39
CA MET A 207 -7.29 -0.53 6.20
C MET A 207 -8.49 0.13 5.53
N ARG A 208 -9.52 0.44 6.32
CA ARG A 208 -10.69 1.21 5.89
C ARG A 208 -11.27 2.00 7.04
N THR A 209 -11.61 3.27 6.80
CA THR A 209 -12.29 4.15 7.77
C THR A 209 -11.69 4.09 9.18
N GLY A 210 -10.36 4.13 9.26
CA GLY A 210 -9.62 4.12 10.52
C GLY A 210 -9.50 2.76 11.21
N LYS A 211 -9.95 1.67 10.58
CA LYS A 211 -9.86 0.31 11.12
C LYS A 211 -8.94 -0.56 10.30
N CYS A 212 -8.30 -1.53 10.96
CA CYS A 212 -7.59 -2.62 10.31
C CYS A 212 -8.58 -3.78 10.11
N LEU A 213 -8.84 -4.16 8.85
CA LEU A 213 -9.78 -5.22 8.49
C LEU A 213 -9.15 -6.61 8.55
N SER A 214 -7.88 -6.71 8.12
CA SER A 214 -7.14 -7.97 8.07
C SER A 214 -5.64 -7.69 8.02
N VAL A 215 -4.84 -8.60 8.60
CA VAL A 215 -3.36 -8.55 8.56
C VAL A 215 -2.84 -9.94 8.26
N ASP A 216 -2.19 -10.12 7.10
CA ASP A 216 -1.54 -11.38 6.72
C ASP A 216 -0.58 -11.14 5.53
N THR A 217 0.05 -12.22 5.06
CA THR A 217 0.70 -12.23 3.75
C THR A 217 -0.34 -12.01 2.65
N PRO A 218 0.04 -11.47 1.49
CA PRO A 218 -0.89 -11.34 0.36
C PRO A 218 -1.53 -12.69 -0.05
N ALA A 219 -0.77 -13.78 0.05
CA ALA A 219 -1.28 -15.13 -0.21
C ALA A 219 -2.28 -15.57 0.86
N GLY A 220 -1.99 -15.31 2.14
CA GLY A 220 -2.89 -15.59 3.27
C GLY A 220 -4.22 -14.88 3.11
N ILE A 221 -4.20 -13.58 2.80
CA ILE A 221 -5.44 -12.81 2.56
C ILE A 221 -6.24 -13.40 1.40
N ARG A 222 -5.59 -13.75 0.27
CA ARG A 222 -6.32 -14.39 -0.85
C ARG A 222 -6.92 -15.73 -0.48
N SER A 223 -6.29 -16.51 0.39
CA SER A 223 -6.79 -17.80 0.83
C SER A 223 -8.05 -17.73 1.73
N THR A 224 -8.33 -16.55 2.30
CA THR A 224 -9.57 -16.33 3.08
C THR A 224 -10.81 -16.13 2.20
N PHE A 225 -10.62 -15.92 0.90
CA PHE A 225 -11.73 -15.77 -0.05
C PHE A 225 -12.31 -17.14 -0.39
N SER A 226 -13.49 -17.47 0.17
CA SER A 226 -14.08 -18.81 0.14
C SER A 226 -15.08 -19.03 -0.99
N ARG A 227 -15.51 -17.95 -1.67
CA ARG A 227 -16.58 -18.03 -2.68
C ARG A 227 -16.02 -18.21 -4.10
N LEU A 228 -16.82 -18.76 -4.99
CA LEU A 228 -16.49 -18.82 -6.41
C LEU A 228 -16.48 -17.40 -7.00
N LEU A 229 -15.39 -17.08 -7.69
CA LEU A 229 -15.20 -15.81 -8.39
C LEU A 229 -15.09 -16.02 -9.89
N LEU A 230 -15.93 -15.33 -10.63
CA LEU A 230 -15.97 -15.36 -12.09
C LEU A 230 -15.61 -14.01 -12.66
N ALA A 231 -14.77 -13.98 -13.70
CA ALA A 231 -14.60 -12.84 -14.58
C ALA A 231 -15.58 -12.96 -15.75
N VAL A 232 -16.44 -11.96 -15.90
CA VAL A 232 -17.48 -11.94 -16.96
C VAL A 232 -17.25 -10.73 -17.85
N ARG A 233 -17.21 -10.95 -19.17
CA ARG A 233 -16.98 -9.93 -20.18
C ARG A 233 -18.04 -9.98 -21.27
N SER A 234 -18.33 -8.83 -21.86
CA SER A 234 -19.17 -8.67 -23.06
C SER A 234 -18.87 -7.31 -23.70
N ALA A 235 -19.22 -7.11 -24.96
CA ALA A 235 -19.12 -5.79 -25.59
C ALA A 235 -19.99 -4.72 -24.90
N SER A 236 -21.06 -5.11 -24.22
CA SER A 236 -21.99 -4.21 -23.51
C SER A 236 -21.76 -4.21 -21.99
N MET A 237 -20.55 -3.85 -21.53
CA MET A 237 -20.13 -3.95 -20.12
C MET A 237 -21.07 -3.23 -19.14
N TYR A 238 -21.53 -2.02 -19.44
CA TYR A 238 -22.41 -1.28 -18.53
C TYR A 238 -23.73 -2.04 -18.25
N ARG A 239 -24.42 -2.49 -19.30
CA ARG A 239 -25.66 -3.26 -19.19
C ARG A 239 -25.40 -4.61 -18.52
N LEU A 240 -24.26 -5.24 -18.84
CA LEU A 240 -23.84 -6.53 -18.24
C LEU A 240 -23.75 -6.41 -16.71
N LEU A 241 -23.20 -5.34 -16.17
CA LEU A 241 -23.06 -5.13 -14.72
C LEU A 241 -24.42 -5.14 -14.02
N GLU A 242 -25.42 -4.46 -14.59
CA GLU A 242 -26.78 -4.42 -14.03
C GLU A 242 -27.45 -5.79 -14.09
N ASP A 243 -27.34 -6.49 -15.21
CA ASP A 243 -27.91 -7.84 -15.39
C ASP A 243 -27.22 -8.87 -14.48
N LEU A 244 -25.89 -8.80 -14.31
CA LEU A 244 -25.17 -9.66 -13.39
C LEU A 244 -25.56 -9.43 -11.92
N ARG A 245 -25.78 -8.18 -11.51
CA ARG A 245 -26.28 -7.85 -10.17
C ARG A 245 -27.69 -8.35 -9.92
N ALA A 246 -28.52 -8.39 -10.97
CA ALA A 246 -29.90 -8.88 -10.90
C ALA A 246 -30.02 -10.41 -10.98
N PHE A 247 -28.93 -11.13 -11.30
CA PHE A 247 -28.96 -12.60 -11.36
C PHE A 247 -29.16 -13.19 -9.95
N PRO A 248 -30.10 -14.15 -9.76
CA PRO A 248 -30.46 -14.67 -8.43
C PRO A 248 -29.29 -15.35 -7.69
N GLY A 249 -28.33 -15.93 -8.43
CA GLY A 249 -27.12 -16.56 -7.90
C GLY A 249 -26.00 -15.60 -7.50
N THR A 250 -26.14 -14.30 -7.76
CA THR A 250 -25.13 -13.31 -7.43
C THR A 250 -25.09 -13.01 -5.94
N TYR A 251 -23.90 -13.11 -5.34
CA TYR A 251 -23.60 -12.56 -4.03
C TYR A 251 -23.16 -11.10 -4.17
N SER A 252 -22.14 -10.84 -5.01
CA SER A 252 -21.69 -9.48 -5.33
C SER A 252 -21.16 -9.40 -6.75
N CYS A 253 -21.20 -8.19 -7.35
CA CYS A 253 -20.63 -7.95 -8.66
C CYS A 253 -20.03 -6.54 -8.75
N TYR A 254 -18.75 -6.48 -9.10
CA TYR A 254 -17.98 -5.25 -9.22
C TYR A 254 -17.31 -5.13 -10.59
N ALA A 255 -17.11 -3.91 -11.07
CA ALA A 255 -16.40 -3.64 -12.31
C ALA A 255 -14.88 -3.59 -12.06
N PHE A 256 -14.12 -4.41 -12.81
CA PHE A 256 -12.66 -4.46 -12.76
C PHE A 256 -12.09 -4.31 -14.17
N GLY A 257 -11.70 -3.11 -14.53
CA GLY A 257 -11.06 -2.85 -15.82
C GLY A 257 -11.88 -3.38 -17.02
N ASP A 258 -11.40 -4.47 -17.62
CA ASP A 258 -11.98 -5.13 -18.80
C ASP A 258 -13.00 -6.24 -18.48
N ALA A 259 -13.23 -6.56 -17.21
CA ALA A 259 -14.14 -7.59 -16.76
C ALA A 259 -15.02 -7.13 -15.59
N HIS A 260 -16.12 -7.81 -15.38
CA HIS A 260 -16.84 -7.75 -14.11
C HIS A 260 -16.47 -8.97 -13.28
N HIS A 261 -16.08 -8.74 -12.03
CA HIS A 261 -15.85 -9.80 -11.06
C HIS A 261 -17.15 -10.12 -10.35
N LEU A 262 -17.68 -11.29 -10.64
CA LEU A 262 -18.92 -11.82 -10.10
C LEU A 262 -18.62 -12.86 -9.03
N THR A 263 -19.04 -12.60 -7.81
CA THR A 263 -18.99 -13.57 -6.71
C THR A 263 -20.35 -14.25 -6.59
N LEU A 264 -20.37 -15.58 -6.54
CA LEU A 264 -21.60 -16.35 -6.42
C LEU A 264 -21.96 -16.65 -4.96
N LYS A 265 -23.24 -16.89 -4.68
CA LYS A 265 -23.75 -17.27 -3.35
C LYS A 265 -23.29 -18.65 -2.93
N GLU A 266 -23.09 -19.56 -3.88
CA GLU A 266 -22.62 -20.91 -3.60
C GLU A 266 -21.14 -20.97 -3.25
N GLU A 267 -20.82 -21.77 -2.23
CA GLU A 267 -19.47 -21.91 -1.65
C GLU A 267 -18.77 -23.22 -2.06
N SER A 268 -19.48 -24.16 -2.72
CA SER A 268 -18.94 -25.48 -3.06
C SER A 268 -18.76 -25.71 -4.55
N ASP A 269 -17.67 -26.36 -4.94
CA ASP A 269 -17.38 -26.74 -6.33
C ASP A 269 -18.44 -27.65 -6.96
N ALA A 270 -19.21 -28.38 -6.17
CA ALA A 270 -20.23 -29.34 -6.67
C ALA A 270 -21.42 -28.69 -7.38
N GLY A 271 -21.73 -27.42 -7.07
CA GLY A 271 -22.80 -26.64 -7.69
C GLY A 271 -22.35 -25.69 -8.82
N VAL A 272 -21.05 -25.48 -8.96
CA VAL A 272 -20.47 -24.45 -9.83
C VAL A 272 -20.89 -24.59 -11.28
N SER A 273 -20.81 -25.80 -11.86
CA SER A 273 -21.18 -26.03 -13.26
C SER A 273 -22.66 -25.74 -13.52
N SER A 274 -23.52 -26.05 -12.56
CA SER A 274 -24.97 -25.77 -12.66
C SER A 274 -25.26 -24.27 -12.61
N VAL A 275 -24.59 -23.54 -11.70
CA VAL A 275 -24.79 -22.10 -11.56
C VAL A 275 -24.20 -21.35 -12.76
N VAL A 276 -23.03 -21.75 -13.27
CA VAL A 276 -22.45 -21.16 -14.48
C VAL A 276 -23.36 -21.38 -15.68
N SER A 277 -23.87 -22.63 -15.88
CA SER A 277 -24.81 -22.90 -16.96
C SER A 277 -26.13 -22.11 -16.80
N GLY A 278 -26.59 -21.93 -15.56
CA GLY A 278 -27.74 -21.08 -15.26
C GLY A 278 -27.49 -19.61 -15.59
N LEU A 279 -26.29 -19.10 -15.29
CA LEU A 279 -25.85 -17.76 -15.64
C LEU A 279 -25.78 -17.56 -17.16
N GLU A 280 -25.18 -18.51 -17.89
CA GLU A 280 -25.13 -18.48 -19.35
C GLU A 280 -26.53 -18.43 -19.95
N THR A 281 -27.44 -19.30 -19.50
CA THR A 281 -28.85 -19.33 -19.94
C THR A 281 -29.55 -18.00 -19.64
N TYR A 282 -29.35 -17.45 -18.45
CA TYR A 282 -29.90 -16.16 -18.06
C TYR A 282 -29.42 -15.03 -18.97
N LEU A 283 -28.12 -14.95 -19.26
CA LEU A 283 -27.53 -13.91 -20.12
C LEU A 283 -27.98 -14.07 -21.57
N GLN A 284 -28.08 -15.32 -22.08
CA GLN A 284 -28.65 -15.58 -23.42
C GLN A 284 -30.08 -15.12 -23.52
N ALA A 285 -30.91 -15.38 -22.51
CA ALA A 285 -32.32 -14.88 -22.46
C ALA A 285 -32.40 -13.35 -22.43
N LYS A 286 -31.37 -12.66 -21.92
CA LYS A 286 -31.21 -11.21 -21.96
C LYS A 286 -30.69 -10.68 -23.31
N GLY A 287 -30.36 -11.56 -24.25
CA GLY A 287 -29.92 -11.24 -25.61
C GLY A 287 -28.40 -11.03 -25.76
N TYR A 288 -27.60 -11.51 -24.82
CA TYR A 288 -26.14 -11.51 -24.97
C TYR A 288 -25.71 -12.70 -25.83
N THR A 289 -24.83 -12.45 -26.80
CA THR A 289 -24.26 -13.45 -27.72
C THR A 289 -22.74 -13.54 -27.66
N ASP A 290 -22.10 -12.62 -26.94
CA ASP A 290 -20.65 -12.41 -26.89
C ASP A 290 -20.07 -12.52 -25.49
N VAL A 291 -20.77 -13.18 -24.57
CA VAL A 291 -20.33 -13.28 -23.16
C VAL A 291 -19.21 -14.30 -23.02
N SER A 292 -18.14 -13.89 -22.34
CA SER A 292 -17.08 -14.77 -21.85
C SER A 292 -17.17 -14.87 -20.34
N ILE A 293 -17.15 -16.08 -19.79
CA ILE A 293 -17.20 -16.38 -18.37
C ILE A 293 -16.01 -17.27 -18.03
N GLU A 294 -15.16 -16.82 -17.12
CA GLU A 294 -13.95 -17.50 -16.68
C GLU A 294 -13.89 -17.57 -15.16
N SER A 295 -13.56 -18.72 -14.59
CA SER A 295 -13.24 -18.84 -13.17
C SER A 295 -11.84 -18.26 -12.92
N ILE A 296 -11.72 -17.35 -11.97
CA ILE A 296 -10.48 -16.66 -11.65
C ILE A 296 -10.12 -16.80 -10.17
N LYS A 297 -8.82 -16.64 -9.88
CA LYS A 297 -8.36 -16.53 -8.49
C LYS A 297 -8.59 -15.09 -7.98
N PRO A 298 -8.95 -14.93 -6.69
CA PRO A 298 -9.20 -13.60 -6.14
C PRO A 298 -7.91 -12.76 -6.12
N THR A 299 -8.06 -11.49 -6.43
CA THR A 299 -7.06 -10.44 -6.18
C THR A 299 -7.17 -9.93 -4.75
N ILE A 300 -6.22 -9.11 -4.30
CA ILE A 300 -6.33 -8.42 -3.00
C ILE A 300 -7.53 -7.45 -2.99
N GLU A 301 -7.86 -6.87 -4.14
CA GLU A 301 -9.01 -5.99 -4.27
C GLU A 301 -10.35 -6.75 -4.09
N ASP A 302 -10.48 -7.95 -4.66
CA ASP A 302 -11.64 -8.82 -4.44
C ASP A 302 -11.80 -9.15 -2.95
N CYS A 303 -10.71 -9.52 -2.28
CA CYS A 303 -10.71 -9.79 -0.84
C CYS A 303 -11.09 -8.54 -0.02
N PHE A 304 -10.56 -7.37 -0.39
CA PHE A 304 -10.90 -6.12 0.26
C PHE A 304 -12.38 -5.77 0.10
N MET A 305 -12.93 -5.97 -1.10
CA MET A 305 -14.37 -5.75 -1.35
C MET A 305 -15.24 -6.73 -0.55
N ALA A 306 -14.82 -7.99 -0.43
CA ALA A 306 -15.54 -9.01 0.35
C ALA A 306 -15.53 -8.76 1.87
N LEU A 307 -14.51 -8.06 2.39
CA LEU A 307 -14.41 -7.66 3.81
C LEU A 307 -15.28 -6.42 4.15
N GLN A 308 -15.95 -5.83 3.16
CA GLN A 308 -16.84 -4.71 3.41
C GLN A 308 -18.17 -5.23 3.98
N PRO A 309 -18.72 -4.62 5.06
CA PRO A 309 -20.10 -4.88 5.43
C PRO A 309 -21.01 -4.53 4.26
N GLU A 310 -22.00 -5.37 4.01
CA GLU A 310 -23.07 -5.11 3.03
C GLU A 310 -23.67 -3.71 3.29
N ALA A 311 -23.77 -2.90 2.24
CA ALA A 311 -24.30 -1.53 2.29
C ALA A 311 -25.83 -1.55 2.38
#